data_8ab1098bce2555f3694ac4f82c0f2e09
#
_entry.id   8ab1098bce2555f3694ac4f82c0f2e09
#
_cell.length_a   1.000
_cell.length_b   1.000
_cell.length_c   1.000
_cell.angle_alpha   90.00
_cell.angle_beta   90.00
_cell.angle_gamma   90.00
#
_symmetry.space_group_name_H-M   'P 1'
#
loop_
_entity.id
_entity.type
_entity.pdbx_description
1 polymer ?
#
loop_
_entity_poly.entity_id
_entity_poly.type
_entity_poly.pdbx_seq_one_letter_code
_entity_poly.pdbx_strand_id
1 'polypeptide(L)'
;MTAENEDDSLYAKTVKRTFYNEDGEICFEQIGDNCFLCNGKMLNQYDLLDLFFDSLDLNDKDVLLLDRAYDLKFNDVIFEKRLLCKKFCVIHSGHYFEDGQSESSIYLNFEYYYWFKYSKYIDSFIVSTENQKINLINVLSDYKYDIPKIKVIPVGAVESLCISNGRKPNSIITASRLVNEKRIDLVIRAVIEAHNSNNQITLDIYGKGDKPVEDKLRKIVKENNAESYIRFTGHQSLENVYQNYDLYISMSMFETFGLTLLEAAASGCALIGLDVPYGNATFIKEGYNGCLIDHSYNQSKDSVIELEKLVAERILKILSNKDILNKFSNNSYELANNFLLYKIEEKWKEILY
;
A
#
# COMPACT_ATOMS: atom_id res chain seq x y z
N MET A 1 -5.32 -35.61 8.38
CA MET A 1 -4.12 -36.35 7.93
C MET A 1 -3.63 -35.71 6.65
N THR A 2 -2.42 -35.22 6.63
CA THR A 2 -1.73 -34.75 5.42
C THR A 2 -0.93 -35.92 4.87
N ALA A 3 -1.06 -36.23 3.58
CA ALA A 3 -0.19 -37.17 2.90
C ALA A 3 1.07 -36.41 2.48
N GLU A 4 2.24 -36.81 2.96
CA GLU A 4 3.51 -36.36 2.42
C GLU A 4 3.76 -37.10 1.10
N ASN A 5 4.03 -36.39 0.04
CA ASN A 5 4.51 -36.93 -1.22
C ASN A 5 6.04 -37.11 -1.14
N GLU A 6 6.55 -38.20 -1.68
CA GLU A 6 7.98 -38.49 -1.76
C GLU A 6 8.77 -37.54 -2.68
N ASP A 7 8.08 -36.62 -3.37
CA ASP A 7 8.68 -35.62 -4.24
C ASP A 7 8.69 -34.27 -3.52
N ASP A 8 9.87 -33.79 -3.13
CA ASP A 8 10.09 -32.52 -2.43
C ASP A 8 9.57 -31.29 -3.18
N SER A 9 9.14 -31.43 -4.43
CA SER A 9 8.53 -30.36 -5.25
C SER A 9 7.02 -30.23 -5.05
N LEU A 10 6.36 -31.18 -4.34
CA LEU A 10 4.91 -31.21 -4.19
C LEU A 10 4.49 -30.79 -2.79
N TYR A 11 3.61 -29.79 -2.70
CA TYR A 11 3.00 -29.37 -1.44
C TYR A 11 2.16 -30.50 -0.82
N ALA A 12 2.20 -30.59 0.51
CA ALA A 12 1.37 -31.54 1.26
C ALA A 12 -0.12 -31.31 0.94
N LYS A 13 -0.81 -32.35 0.47
CA LYS A 13 -2.21 -32.30 0.09
C LYS A 13 -3.11 -32.65 1.26
N THR A 14 -4.13 -31.84 1.51
CA THR A 14 -5.13 -32.15 2.52
C THR A 14 -5.95 -33.35 2.07
N VAL A 15 -5.94 -34.43 2.87
CA VAL A 15 -6.77 -35.62 2.63
C VAL A 15 -8.11 -35.50 3.34
N LYS A 16 -8.08 -35.12 4.61
CA LYS A 16 -9.28 -34.92 5.43
C LYS A 16 -9.00 -33.92 6.55
N ARG A 17 -9.96 -33.02 6.82
CA ARG A 17 -10.04 -32.20 8.03
C ARG A 17 -11.41 -32.36 8.66
N THR A 18 -11.46 -32.37 10.00
CA THR A 18 -12.72 -32.43 10.75
C THR A 18 -12.82 -31.14 11.57
N PHE A 19 -13.96 -30.49 11.48
CA PHE A 19 -14.26 -29.25 12.19
C PHE A 19 -15.30 -29.53 13.28
N TYR A 20 -15.05 -29.02 14.48
CA TYR A 20 -15.86 -29.23 15.67
C TYR A 20 -16.47 -27.90 16.14
N ASN A 21 -17.66 -27.99 16.77
CA ASN A 21 -18.23 -26.87 17.52
C ASN A 21 -17.57 -26.75 18.91
N GLU A 22 -18.01 -25.79 19.72
CA GLU A 22 -17.51 -25.57 21.09
C GLU A 22 -17.78 -26.75 22.03
N ASP A 23 -18.81 -27.53 21.76
CA ASP A 23 -19.18 -28.74 22.51
C ASP A 23 -18.40 -29.99 22.07
N GLY A 24 -17.53 -29.87 21.08
CA GLY A 24 -16.74 -30.97 20.54
C GLY A 24 -17.47 -31.88 19.56
N GLU A 25 -18.64 -31.51 19.08
CA GLU A 25 -19.39 -32.23 18.07
C GLU A 25 -18.90 -31.85 16.66
N ILE A 26 -18.96 -32.81 15.73
CA ILE A 26 -18.53 -32.58 14.35
C ILE A 26 -19.53 -31.68 13.61
N CYS A 27 -19.10 -30.50 13.24
CA CYS A 27 -19.88 -29.57 12.39
C CYS A 27 -19.88 -30.04 10.95
N PHE A 28 -18.69 -30.28 10.41
CA PHE A 28 -18.50 -30.78 9.05
C PHE A 28 -17.10 -31.37 8.87
N GLU A 29 -16.92 -32.11 7.79
CA GLU A 29 -15.64 -32.71 7.41
C GLU A 29 -15.29 -32.27 5.98
N GLN A 30 -14.07 -31.80 5.79
CA GLN A 30 -13.50 -31.57 4.47
C GLN A 30 -12.80 -32.83 3.99
N ILE A 31 -13.09 -33.23 2.76
CA ILE A 31 -12.46 -34.39 2.10
C ILE A 31 -11.81 -33.89 0.81
N GLY A 32 -10.47 -33.92 0.77
CA GLY A 32 -9.74 -33.26 -0.30
C GLY A 32 -9.92 -31.74 -0.27
N ASP A 33 -9.81 -31.08 -1.42
CA ASP A 33 -9.78 -29.60 -1.50
C ASP A 33 -11.18 -28.99 -1.58
N ASN A 34 -12.17 -29.67 -2.17
CA ASN A 34 -13.45 -29.06 -2.55
C ASN A 34 -14.68 -29.86 -2.16
N CYS A 35 -14.57 -30.86 -1.30
CA CYS A 35 -15.69 -31.71 -0.89
C CYS A 35 -15.90 -31.60 0.62
N PHE A 36 -17.14 -31.34 1.03
CA PHE A 36 -17.50 -31.14 2.43
C PHE A 36 -18.66 -32.02 2.80
N LEU A 37 -18.54 -32.78 3.88
CA LEU A 37 -19.60 -33.59 4.44
C LEU A 37 -20.21 -32.88 5.64
N CYS A 38 -21.47 -32.46 5.52
CA CYS A 38 -22.21 -31.76 6.56
C CYS A 38 -23.56 -32.45 6.76
N ASN A 39 -23.86 -32.89 7.97
CA ASN A 39 -25.09 -33.61 8.32
C ASN A 39 -25.43 -34.76 7.36
N GLY A 40 -24.41 -35.55 6.95
CA GLY A 40 -24.56 -36.65 6.02
C GLY A 40 -24.77 -36.29 4.55
N LYS A 41 -24.74 -34.98 4.21
CA LYS A 41 -24.85 -34.47 2.84
C LYS A 41 -23.49 -34.01 2.33
N MET A 42 -23.15 -34.45 1.12
CA MET A 42 -21.95 -33.97 0.42
C MET A 42 -22.23 -32.62 -0.23
N LEU A 43 -21.37 -31.63 0.06
CA LEU A 43 -21.45 -30.25 -0.42
C LEU A 43 -20.17 -29.90 -1.17
N ASN A 44 -20.28 -29.07 -2.16
CA ASN A 44 -19.13 -28.35 -2.70
C ASN A 44 -18.85 -27.07 -1.92
N GLN A 45 -17.81 -26.36 -2.27
CA GLN A 45 -17.43 -25.12 -1.59
C GLN A 45 -18.53 -24.03 -1.67
N TYR A 46 -19.21 -23.93 -2.80
CA TYR A 46 -20.31 -22.96 -2.98
C TYR A 46 -21.49 -23.29 -2.06
N ASP A 47 -21.91 -24.58 -2.02
CA ASP A 47 -23.00 -25.01 -1.15
C ASP A 47 -22.70 -24.75 0.33
N LEU A 48 -21.44 -24.96 0.75
CA LEU A 48 -21.00 -24.69 2.11
C LEU A 48 -21.05 -23.20 2.45
N LEU A 49 -20.54 -22.35 1.56
CA LEU A 49 -20.60 -20.90 1.73
C LEU A 49 -22.05 -20.37 1.72
N ASP A 50 -22.88 -20.96 0.89
CA ASP A 50 -24.30 -20.61 0.83
C ASP A 50 -25.01 -20.90 2.15
N LEU A 51 -24.78 -22.10 2.73
CA LEU A 51 -25.27 -22.44 4.06
C LEU A 51 -24.71 -21.51 5.14
N PHE A 52 -23.43 -21.13 5.05
CA PHE A 52 -22.83 -20.18 5.99
C PHE A 52 -23.56 -18.84 5.96
N PHE A 53 -23.75 -18.26 4.77
CA PHE A 53 -24.44 -16.98 4.65
C PHE A 53 -25.92 -17.05 5.07
N ASP A 54 -26.61 -18.20 4.83
CA ASP A 54 -27.96 -18.43 5.33
C ASP A 54 -28.01 -18.44 6.86
N SER A 55 -26.98 -19.04 7.50
CA SER A 55 -26.93 -19.12 8.96
C SER A 55 -26.71 -17.77 9.67
N LEU A 56 -26.20 -16.75 8.95
CA LEU A 56 -25.95 -15.42 9.54
C LEU A 56 -27.23 -14.58 9.71
N ASP A 57 -28.35 -14.96 9.07
CA ASP A 57 -29.63 -14.23 9.11
C ASP A 57 -29.50 -12.72 8.91
N LEU A 58 -28.71 -12.32 7.89
CA LEU A 58 -28.36 -10.94 7.61
C LEU A 58 -29.57 -10.13 7.15
N ASN A 59 -29.68 -8.90 7.64
CA ASN A 59 -30.77 -7.99 7.35
C ASN A 59 -30.25 -6.58 6.95
N ASP A 60 -31.14 -5.64 6.68
CA ASP A 60 -30.83 -4.29 6.18
C ASP A 60 -30.05 -3.38 7.16
N LYS A 61 -29.93 -3.79 8.43
CA LYS A 61 -29.11 -3.10 9.44
C LYS A 61 -27.67 -3.61 9.49
N ASP A 62 -27.43 -4.79 8.91
CA ASP A 62 -26.12 -5.40 8.91
C ASP A 62 -25.24 -4.83 7.80
N VAL A 63 -23.93 -4.86 8.03
CA VAL A 63 -22.92 -4.43 7.06
C VAL A 63 -21.96 -5.58 6.79
N LEU A 64 -21.87 -6.00 5.55
CA LEU A 64 -20.84 -6.93 5.07
C LEU A 64 -19.68 -6.11 4.49
N LEU A 65 -18.56 -6.13 5.18
CA LEU A 65 -17.33 -5.48 4.74
C LEU A 65 -16.44 -6.49 4.02
N LEU A 66 -16.25 -6.31 2.71
CA LEU A 66 -15.35 -7.09 1.89
C LEU A 66 -14.00 -6.36 1.83
N ASP A 67 -13.08 -6.79 2.71
CA ASP A 67 -11.79 -6.13 2.86
C ASP A 67 -10.79 -6.53 1.75
N ARG A 68 -10.92 -7.75 1.19
CA ARG A 68 -10.05 -8.25 0.12
C ARG A 68 -10.81 -9.08 -0.90
N ALA A 69 -10.40 -8.95 -2.17
CA ALA A 69 -11.05 -9.60 -3.31
C ALA A 69 -10.36 -10.90 -3.80
N TYR A 70 -9.51 -11.53 -2.98
CA TYR A 70 -8.67 -12.66 -3.42
C TYR A 70 -9.42 -13.95 -3.78
N ASP A 71 -10.58 -14.21 -3.17
CA ASP A 71 -11.38 -15.41 -3.47
C ASP A 71 -12.56 -15.05 -4.38
N LEU A 72 -12.37 -15.23 -5.68
CA LEU A 72 -13.37 -14.91 -6.69
C LEU A 72 -14.64 -15.75 -6.55
N LYS A 73 -14.53 -17.01 -6.12
CA LYS A 73 -15.68 -17.87 -5.89
C LYS A 73 -16.52 -17.38 -4.72
N PHE A 74 -15.87 -16.93 -3.67
CA PHE A 74 -16.51 -16.36 -2.51
C PHE A 74 -17.31 -15.10 -2.86
N ASN A 75 -16.72 -14.22 -3.67
CA ASN A 75 -17.40 -13.00 -4.12
C ASN A 75 -18.66 -13.31 -4.95
N ASP A 76 -18.62 -14.29 -5.85
CA ASP A 76 -19.77 -14.70 -6.64
C ASP A 76 -20.95 -15.14 -5.75
N VAL A 77 -20.72 -15.96 -4.73
CA VAL A 77 -21.76 -16.39 -3.79
C VAL A 77 -22.43 -15.20 -3.11
N ILE A 78 -21.65 -14.24 -2.62
CA ILE A 78 -22.16 -13.04 -1.94
C ILE A 78 -23.09 -12.22 -2.84
N PHE A 79 -22.70 -11.99 -4.08
CA PHE A 79 -23.44 -11.11 -4.99
C PHE A 79 -24.62 -11.82 -5.65
N GLU A 80 -24.49 -13.09 -6.00
CA GLU A 80 -25.58 -13.88 -6.61
C GLU A 80 -26.69 -14.18 -5.62
N LYS A 81 -26.37 -14.43 -4.34
CA LYS A 81 -27.34 -14.69 -3.27
C LYS A 81 -28.23 -13.49 -2.93
N ARG A 82 -27.84 -12.27 -3.31
CA ARG A 82 -28.56 -11.02 -3.02
C ARG A 82 -28.87 -10.82 -1.53
N LEU A 83 -27.85 -10.95 -0.70
CA LEU A 83 -27.98 -10.68 0.74
C LEU A 83 -28.57 -9.30 1.00
N LEU A 84 -29.47 -9.21 1.98
CA LEU A 84 -30.20 -7.95 2.29
C LEU A 84 -29.31 -6.90 2.97
N CYS A 85 -28.20 -7.30 3.56
CA CYS A 85 -27.26 -6.38 4.23
C CYS A 85 -26.58 -5.42 3.26
N LYS A 86 -26.10 -4.29 3.81
CA LYS A 86 -25.24 -3.36 3.06
C LYS A 86 -23.89 -4.03 2.73
N LYS A 87 -23.36 -3.77 1.55
CA LYS A 87 -22.10 -4.33 1.07
C LYS A 87 -21.10 -3.21 0.80
N PHE A 88 -20.00 -3.20 1.54
CA PHE A 88 -18.89 -2.28 1.36
C PHE A 88 -17.66 -3.06 0.91
N CYS A 89 -17.00 -2.59 -0.16
CA CYS A 89 -15.83 -3.23 -0.74
C CYS A 89 -14.62 -2.29 -0.65
N VAL A 90 -13.54 -2.75 -0.02
CA VAL A 90 -12.33 -1.94 0.22
C VAL A 90 -11.29 -2.20 -0.87
N ILE A 91 -10.90 -1.18 -1.60
CA ILE A 91 -9.90 -1.26 -2.68
C ILE A 91 -8.55 -0.83 -2.13
N HIS A 92 -7.69 -1.81 -1.79
CA HIS A 92 -6.38 -1.60 -1.16
C HIS A 92 -5.24 -1.32 -2.13
N SER A 93 -5.35 -1.79 -3.37
CA SER A 93 -4.27 -1.68 -4.37
C SER A 93 -4.72 -0.88 -5.59
N GLY A 94 -3.85 -0.78 -6.58
CA GLY A 94 -4.22 -0.24 -7.88
C GLY A 94 -5.34 -1.08 -8.50
N HIS A 95 -6.39 -0.43 -8.92
CA HIS A 95 -7.56 -1.08 -9.49
C HIS A 95 -7.46 -1.23 -11.02
N TYR A 96 -6.40 -0.71 -11.61
CA TYR A 96 -6.04 -0.87 -13.03
C TYR A 96 -4.53 -0.89 -13.21
N PHE A 97 -4.11 -1.31 -14.39
CA PHE A 97 -2.73 -1.23 -14.88
C PHE A 97 -2.71 -0.46 -16.19
N GLU A 98 -1.76 0.42 -16.37
CA GLU A 98 -1.50 1.09 -17.65
C GLU A 98 -0.61 0.19 -18.51
N ASP A 99 -1.00 -0.04 -19.76
CA ASP A 99 -0.10 -0.64 -20.74
C ASP A 99 0.89 0.43 -21.19
N GLY A 100 2.14 0.29 -20.80
CA GLY A 100 3.21 1.22 -21.20
C GLY A 100 3.48 1.27 -22.72
N GLN A 101 2.69 0.55 -23.54
CA GLN A 101 2.78 0.57 -25.01
C GLN A 101 1.79 1.54 -25.69
N SER A 102 0.72 1.95 -25.00
CA SER A 102 -0.19 2.99 -25.50
C SER A 102 -0.81 3.76 -24.33
N GLU A 103 -0.87 5.09 -24.43
CA GLU A 103 -1.50 5.98 -23.44
C GLU A 103 -3.01 5.72 -23.24
N SER A 104 -3.61 4.87 -24.07
CA SER A 104 -5.06 4.60 -24.09
C SER A 104 -5.46 3.22 -23.59
N SER A 105 -4.52 2.32 -23.27
CA SER A 105 -4.83 0.96 -22.84
C SER A 105 -4.72 0.81 -21.33
N ILE A 106 -5.88 0.82 -20.68
CA ILE A 106 -6.00 0.58 -19.23
C ILE A 106 -6.57 -0.83 -19.06
N TYR A 107 -5.87 -1.67 -18.30
CA TYR A 107 -6.34 -3.00 -17.92
C TYR A 107 -6.83 -3.00 -16.48
N LEU A 108 -8.06 -3.45 -16.28
CA LEU A 108 -8.57 -3.62 -14.91
C LEU A 108 -7.76 -4.66 -14.14
N ASN A 109 -7.49 -4.36 -12.89
CA ASN A 109 -6.89 -5.33 -12.00
C ASN A 109 -7.87 -6.50 -11.80
N PHE A 110 -7.44 -7.69 -12.17
CA PHE A 110 -8.25 -8.91 -12.12
C PHE A 110 -8.80 -9.21 -10.72
N GLU A 111 -8.09 -8.81 -9.66
CA GLU A 111 -8.55 -8.97 -8.28
C GLU A 111 -9.90 -8.28 -8.01
N TYR A 112 -10.16 -7.13 -8.66
CA TYR A 112 -11.38 -6.35 -8.48
C TYR A 112 -12.43 -6.58 -9.58
N TYR A 113 -12.16 -7.44 -10.55
CA TYR A 113 -13.03 -7.65 -11.69
C TYR A 113 -14.48 -7.99 -11.29
N TYR A 114 -14.65 -8.90 -10.32
CA TYR A 114 -15.98 -9.31 -9.87
C TYR A 114 -16.70 -8.20 -9.11
N TRP A 115 -15.99 -7.40 -8.32
CA TRP A 115 -16.58 -6.26 -7.65
C TRP A 115 -17.07 -5.21 -8.66
N PHE A 116 -16.36 -4.97 -9.74
CA PHE A 116 -16.79 -4.06 -10.80
C PHE A 116 -17.97 -4.66 -11.59
N LYS A 117 -17.90 -5.93 -11.96
CA LYS A 117 -19.00 -6.65 -12.62
C LYS A 117 -20.31 -6.61 -11.81
N TYR A 118 -20.21 -6.72 -10.49
CA TYR A 118 -21.35 -6.69 -9.58
C TYR A 118 -21.57 -5.33 -8.90
N SER A 119 -20.97 -4.25 -9.39
CA SER A 119 -20.98 -2.92 -8.78
C SER A 119 -22.39 -2.39 -8.45
N LYS A 120 -23.39 -2.73 -9.25
CA LYS A 120 -24.80 -2.38 -9.00
C LYS A 120 -25.38 -2.97 -7.70
N TYR A 121 -24.75 -3.98 -7.11
CA TYR A 121 -25.17 -4.63 -5.86
C TYR A 121 -24.30 -4.20 -4.67
N ILE A 122 -23.34 -3.30 -4.90
CA ILE A 122 -22.44 -2.77 -3.88
C ILE A 122 -22.97 -1.40 -3.44
N ASP A 123 -23.13 -1.19 -2.15
CA ASP A 123 -23.59 0.07 -1.59
C ASP A 123 -22.49 1.13 -1.59
N SER A 124 -21.24 0.72 -1.32
CA SER A 124 -20.11 1.64 -1.37
C SER A 124 -18.78 0.94 -1.67
N PHE A 125 -17.97 1.56 -2.51
CA PHE A 125 -16.53 1.31 -2.52
C PHE A 125 -15.85 2.20 -1.49
N ILE A 126 -14.84 1.65 -0.83
CA ILE A 126 -13.98 2.36 0.10
C ILE A 126 -12.58 2.38 -0.50
N VAL A 127 -12.04 3.59 -0.65
CA VAL A 127 -10.70 3.84 -1.18
C VAL A 127 -9.88 4.66 -0.20
N SER A 128 -8.57 4.63 -0.32
CA SER A 128 -7.69 5.24 0.68
C SER A 128 -7.43 6.73 0.47
N THR A 129 -7.59 7.24 -0.76
CA THR A 129 -7.27 8.63 -1.11
C THR A 129 -8.28 9.26 -2.06
N GLU A 130 -8.39 10.60 -2.07
CA GLU A 130 -9.24 11.31 -3.03
C GLU A 130 -8.79 11.08 -4.48
N ASN A 131 -7.49 11.00 -4.73
CA ASN A 131 -6.97 10.72 -6.07
C ASN A 131 -7.39 9.33 -6.55
N GLN A 132 -7.37 8.33 -5.67
CA GLN A 132 -7.85 6.98 -5.99
C GLN A 132 -9.35 6.98 -6.30
N LYS A 133 -10.14 7.76 -5.55
CA LYS A 133 -11.59 7.91 -5.80
C LYS A 133 -11.87 8.51 -7.17
N ILE A 134 -11.22 9.63 -7.52
CA ILE A 134 -11.39 10.29 -8.81
C ILE A 134 -11.04 9.32 -9.95
N ASN A 135 -9.92 8.65 -9.82
CA ASN A 135 -9.45 7.70 -10.82
C ASN A 135 -10.39 6.49 -10.94
N LEU A 136 -10.89 5.94 -9.82
CA LEU A 136 -11.85 4.84 -9.85
C LEU A 136 -13.17 5.23 -10.55
N ILE A 137 -13.67 6.45 -10.33
CA ILE A 137 -14.86 6.95 -11.03
C ILE A 137 -14.63 6.96 -12.53
N ASN A 138 -13.49 7.48 -12.99
CA ASN A 138 -13.15 7.54 -14.41
C ASN A 138 -13.08 6.12 -15.02
N VAL A 139 -12.35 5.22 -14.38
CA VAL A 139 -12.21 3.83 -14.85
C VAL A 139 -13.55 3.11 -14.92
N LEU A 140 -14.40 3.20 -13.89
CA LEU A 140 -15.73 2.58 -13.92
C LEU A 140 -16.60 3.16 -15.03
N SER A 141 -16.53 4.49 -15.24
CA SER A 141 -17.24 5.17 -16.32
C SER A 141 -16.80 4.70 -17.71
N ASP A 142 -15.48 4.62 -17.94
CA ASP A 142 -14.91 4.21 -19.23
C ASP A 142 -15.29 2.77 -19.60
N TYR A 143 -15.34 1.89 -18.60
CA TYR A 143 -15.77 0.50 -18.75
C TYR A 143 -17.30 0.31 -18.69
N LYS A 144 -18.07 1.39 -18.49
CA LYS A 144 -19.56 1.39 -18.41
C LYS A 144 -20.11 0.50 -17.29
N TYR A 145 -19.38 0.42 -16.18
CA TYR A 145 -19.89 -0.19 -14.96
C TYR A 145 -20.76 0.80 -14.17
N ASP A 146 -21.66 0.27 -13.34
CA ASP A 146 -22.38 1.10 -12.37
C ASP A 146 -21.38 1.70 -11.37
N ILE A 147 -21.63 2.96 -10.99
CA ILE A 147 -20.76 3.68 -10.04
C ILE A 147 -21.51 3.80 -8.71
N PRO A 148 -21.27 2.91 -7.74
CA PRO A 148 -21.83 3.02 -6.40
C PRO A 148 -21.25 4.23 -5.66
N LYS A 149 -21.69 4.48 -4.43
CA LYS A 149 -21.05 5.49 -3.59
C LYS A 149 -19.58 5.15 -3.40
N ILE A 150 -18.68 6.13 -3.50
CA ILE A 150 -17.27 5.94 -3.22
C ILE A 150 -16.88 6.82 -2.03
N LYS A 151 -16.48 6.18 -0.94
CA LYS A 151 -16.05 6.80 0.30
C LYS A 151 -14.53 6.80 0.42
N VAL A 152 -13.96 7.91 0.88
CA VAL A 152 -12.52 7.98 1.15
C VAL A 152 -12.28 7.79 2.63
N ILE A 153 -11.78 6.60 2.98
CA ILE A 153 -11.34 6.27 4.33
C ILE A 153 -9.90 5.77 4.23
N PRO A 154 -8.94 6.53 4.75
CA PRO A 154 -7.54 6.12 4.75
C PRO A 154 -7.34 4.72 5.35
N VAL A 155 -6.58 3.88 4.65
CA VAL A 155 -6.25 2.52 5.12
C VAL A 155 -5.27 2.52 6.30
N GLY A 156 -4.62 3.65 6.56
CA GLY A 156 -3.67 3.82 7.63
C GLY A 156 -3.91 5.08 8.45
N ALA A 157 -3.44 5.05 9.68
CA ALA A 157 -3.49 6.13 10.63
C ALA A 157 -2.23 6.14 11.50
N VAL A 158 -2.00 7.23 12.21
CA VAL A 158 -1.01 7.31 13.29
C VAL A 158 -1.71 7.59 14.62
N GLU A 159 -1.24 6.98 15.68
CA GLU A 159 -1.82 7.20 17.01
C GLU A 159 -1.61 8.63 17.50
N SER A 160 -0.40 9.16 17.25
CA SER A 160 0.00 10.52 17.64
C SER A 160 1.08 11.06 16.73
N LEU A 161 1.30 12.37 16.77
CA LEU A 161 2.45 13.00 16.14
C LEU A 161 3.71 12.73 16.97
N CYS A 162 4.80 12.35 16.31
CA CYS A 162 6.08 12.04 16.93
C CYS A 162 6.99 13.27 16.85
N ILE A 163 6.86 14.15 17.86
CA ILE A 163 7.60 15.43 17.86
C ILE A 163 9.09 15.18 18.11
N SER A 164 9.92 15.70 17.20
CA SER A 164 11.37 15.57 17.32
C SER A 164 11.94 16.43 18.43
N ASN A 165 12.80 15.85 19.27
CA ASN A 165 13.58 16.56 20.30
C ASN A 165 14.98 16.99 19.79
N GLY A 166 15.25 16.82 18.52
CA GLY A 166 16.53 17.14 17.85
C GLY A 166 16.83 16.11 16.75
N ARG A 167 16.98 16.59 15.52
CA ARG A 167 17.31 15.77 14.36
C ARG A 167 18.80 15.77 14.10
N LYS A 168 19.31 14.69 13.53
CA LYS A 168 20.65 14.66 12.96
C LYS A 168 20.65 15.57 11.73
N PRO A 169 21.43 16.65 11.68
CA PRO A 169 21.45 17.55 10.55
C PRO A 169 21.87 16.82 9.24
N ASN A 170 21.28 17.21 8.12
CA ASN A 170 21.56 16.67 6.80
C ASN A 170 21.33 15.15 6.69
N SER A 171 20.41 14.61 7.49
CA SER A 171 20.10 13.18 7.49
C SER A 171 18.87 12.87 6.65
N ILE A 172 19.01 11.84 5.84
CA ILE A 172 17.96 11.32 4.96
C ILE A 172 17.60 9.90 5.37
N ILE A 173 16.33 9.58 5.35
CA ILE A 173 15.80 8.24 5.52
C ILE A 173 14.96 7.83 4.32
N THR A 174 15.06 6.58 3.91
CA THR A 174 14.09 5.90 3.05
C THR A 174 13.73 4.56 3.68
N ALA A 175 12.45 4.18 3.60
CA ALA A 175 11.96 2.96 4.23
C ALA A 175 10.92 2.28 3.32
N SER A 176 11.25 1.07 2.84
CA SER A 176 10.37 0.28 1.99
C SER A 176 10.89 -1.16 1.85
N ARG A 177 10.10 -2.02 1.20
CA ARG A 177 10.65 -3.25 0.64
C ARG A 177 11.72 -2.90 -0.40
N LEU A 178 12.84 -3.63 -0.42
CA LEU A 178 13.91 -3.41 -1.40
C LEU A 178 13.58 -4.19 -2.70
N VAL A 179 12.66 -3.65 -3.48
CA VAL A 179 12.20 -4.17 -4.77
C VAL A 179 12.34 -3.11 -5.86
N ASN A 180 12.39 -3.52 -7.13
CA ASN A 180 12.69 -2.61 -8.25
C ASN A 180 11.69 -1.43 -8.35
N GLU A 181 10.42 -1.66 -8.07
CA GLU A 181 9.36 -0.64 -8.12
C GLU A 181 9.54 0.50 -7.10
N LYS A 182 10.29 0.26 -6.02
CA LYS A 182 10.59 1.29 -5.00
C LYS A 182 11.75 2.19 -5.37
N ARG A 183 12.46 1.90 -6.46
CA ARG A 183 13.52 2.73 -7.05
C ARG A 183 14.53 3.26 -6.02
N ILE A 184 14.95 2.39 -5.08
CA ILE A 184 15.99 2.74 -4.10
C ILE A 184 17.33 3.02 -4.79
N ASP A 185 17.57 2.45 -5.98
CA ASP A 185 18.70 2.79 -6.85
C ASP A 185 18.76 4.28 -7.18
N LEU A 186 17.62 4.89 -7.49
CA LEU A 186 17.50 6.32 -7.78
C LEU A 186 17.77 7.17 -6.54
N VAL A 187 17.22 6.76 -5.36
CA VAL A 187 17.49 7.45 -4.08
C VAL A 187 19.00 7.45 -3.78
N ILE A 188 19.67 6.28 -3.91
CA ILE A 188 21.12 6.15 -3.66
C ILE A 188 21.92 7.08 -4.58
N ARG A 189 21.64 7.08 -5.89
CA ARG A 189 22.37 7.88 -6.87
C ARG A 189 22.16 9.38 -6.66
N ALA A 190 20.92 9.80 -6.38
CA ALA A 190 20.64 11.19 -6.07
C ALA A 190 21.33 11.68 -4.78
N VAL A 191 21.41 10.82 -3.76
CA VAL A 191 22.14 11.14 -2.52
C VAL A 191 23.65 11.20 -2.75
N ILE A 192 24.22 10.32 -3.57
CA ILE A 192 25.64 10.39 -3.96
C ILE A 192 25.93 11.74 -4.63
N GLU A 193 25.11 12.15 -5.58
CA GLU A 193 25.26 13.44 -6.28
C GLU A 193 25.13 14.63 -5.31
N ALA A 194 24.16 14.59 -4.41
CA ALA A 194 23.97 15.64 -3.40
C ALA A 194 25.14 15.67 -2.39
N HIS A 195 25.67 14.51 -1.98
CA HIS A 195 26.81 14.40 -1.07
C HIS A 195 28.10 15.00 -1.66
N ASN A 196 28.32 14.89 -2.98
CA ASN A 196 29.44 15.54 -3.66
C ASN A 196 29.44 17.06 -3.49
N SER A 197 28.27 17.66 -3.34
CA SER A 197 28.09 19.11 -3.10
C SER A 197 28.06 19.47 -1.62
N ASN A 198 27.59 18.58 -0.75
CA ASN A 198 27.56 18.73 0.70
C ASN A 198 27.88 17.40 1.38
N ASN A 199 29.14 17.24 1.80
CA ASN A 199 29.67 16.00 2.38
C ASN A 199 29.12 15.64 3.77
N GLN A 200 28.21 16.43 4.33
CA GLN A 200 27.51 16.13 5.59
C GLN A 200 26.22 15.32 5.36
N ILE A 201 25.75 15.22 4.11
CA ILE A 201 24.51 14.49 3.79
C ILE A 201 24.74 13.00 4.00
N THR A 202 23.82 12.37 4.73
CA THR A 202 23.84 10.92 5.00
C THR A 202 22.51 10.29 4.66
N LEU A 203 22.52 9.01 4.26
CA LEU A 203 21.31 8.23 3.97
C LEU A 203 21.29 6.94 4.78
N ASP A 204 20.17 6.68 5.44
CA ASP A 204 19.84 5.40 6.04
C ASP A 204 18.69 4.73 5.28
N ILE A 205 18.92 3.49 4.83
CA ILE A 205 17.99 2.68 4.05
C ILE A 205 17.43 1.59 4.95
N TYR A 206 16.12 1.69 5.25
CA TYR A 206 15.39 0.72 6.07
C TYR A 206 14.55 -0.20 5.18
N GLY A 207 14.63 -1.48 5.47
CA GLY A 207 13.86 -2.50 4.78
C GLY A 207 14.68 -3.71 4.39
N LYS A 208 13.99 -4.67 3.79
CA LYS A 208 14.55 -5.91 3.26
C LYS A 208 13.85 -6.25 1.95
N GLY A 209 14.51 -6.95 1.08
CA GLY A 209 13.97 -7.39 -0.20
C GLY A 209 14.62 -8.65 -0.70
N ASP A 210 14.45 -8.92 -1.98
CA ASP A 210 15.07 -10.04 -2.64
C ASP A 210 16.59 -9.82 -2.72
N LYS A 211 17.34 -10.86 -2.42
CA LYS A 211 18.81 -10.81 -2.40
C LYS A 211 19.43 -10.22 -3.68
N PRO A 212 18.99 -10.57 -4.90
CA PRO A 212 19.54 -9.98 -6.12
C PRO A 212 19.39 -8.46 -6.20
N VAL A 213 18.23 -7.92 -5.72
CA VAL A 213 17.97 -6.47 -5.72
C VAL A 213 18.85 -5.80 -4.67
N GLU A 214 18.94 -6.35 -3.46
CA GLU A 214 19.78 -5.82 -2.39
C GLU A 214 21.25 -5.83 -2.79
N ASP A 215 21.76 -6.91 -3.38
CA ASP A 215 23.14 -7.01 -3.86
C ASP A 215 23.44 -5.95 -4.93
N LYS A 216 22.51 -5.68 -5.84
CA LYS A 216 22.62 -4.61 -6.84
C LYS A 216 22.72 -3.24 -6.18
N LEU A 217 21.88 -2.94 -5.18
CA LEU A 217 21.90 -1.67 -4.46
C LEU A 217 23.21 -1.48 -3.70
N ARG A 218 23.69 -2.51 -2.98
CA ARG A 218 24.98 -2.49 -2.27
C ARG A 218 26.16 -2.32 -3.23
N LYS A 219 26.08 -2.90 -4.42
CA LYS A 219 27.10 -2.73 -5.47
C LYS A 219 27.17 -1.27 -5.91
N ILE A 220 26.03 -0.57 -6.12
CA ILE A 220 26.03 0.87 -6.46
C ILE A 220 26.75 1.67 -5.37
N VAL A 221 26.45 1.43 -4.09
CA VAL A 221 27.08 2.13 -2.97
C VAL A 221 28.61 1.91 -2.96
N LYS A 222 29.05 0.65 -3.13
CA LYS A 222 30.45 0.29 -3.14
C LYS A 222 31.23 0.87 -4.32
N GLU A 223 30.67 0.80 -5.52
CA GLU A 223 31.32 1.34 -6.75
C GLU A 223 31.51 2.86 -6.71
N ASN A 224 30.74 3.55 -5.86
CA ASN A 224 30.84 5.00 -5.65
C ASN A 224 31.56 5.38 -4.34
N ASN A 225 32.17 4.42 -3.61
CA ASN A 225 32.83 4.63 -2.30
C ASN A 225 31.92 5.34 -1.27
N ALA A 226 30.62 5.01 -1.27
CA ALA A 226 29.59 5.71 -0.49
C ALA A 226 29.26 5.03 0.85
N GLU A 227 29.94 3.95 1.24
CA GLU A 227 29.68 3.16 2.44
C GLU A 227 29.82 3.95 3.75
N SER A 228 30.57 5.04 3.75
CA SER A 228 30.77 5.89 4.93
C SER A 228 29.54 6.75 5.28
N TYR A 229 28.66 7.04 4.30
CA TYR A 229 27.51 7.94 4.48
C TYR A 229 26.17 7.35 4.00
N ILE A 230 26.16 6.18 3.32
CA ILE A 230 24.96 5.42 2.96
C ILE A 230 24.95 4.08 3.70
N ARG A 231 23.95 3.84 4.53
CA ARG A 231 23.84 2.64 5.37
C ARG A 231 22.58 1.85 5.09
N PHE A 232 22.70 0.53 5.00
CA PHE A 232 21.57 -0.40 4.97
C PHE A 232 21.33 -0.90 6.39
N THR A 233 20.25 -0.47 6.99
CA THR A 233 19.89 -0.78 8.39
C THR A 233 19.10 -2.06 8.56
N GLY A 234 18.62 -2.63 7.43
CA GLY A 234 17.79 -3.84 7.42
C GLY A 234 16.33 -3.57 7.79
N HIS A 235 15.59 -4.65 8.02
CA HIS A 235 14.19 -4.57 8.43
C HIS A 235 14.09 -4.52 9.96
N GLN A 236 13.48 -3.47 10.48
CA GLN A 236 13.24 -3.28 11.91
C GLN A 236 12.04 -2.36 12.14
N SER A 237 11.56 -2.28 13.39
CA SER A 237 10.53 -1.31 13.76
C SER A 237 11.02 0.11 13.48
N LEU A 238 10.16 0.92 12.89
CA LEU A 238 10.42 2.33 12.63
C LEU A 238 9.76 3.26 13.65
N GLU A 239 9.17 2.70 14.68
CA GLU A 239 8.63 3.46 15.80
C GLU A 239 9.72 4.35 16.39
N ASN A 240 9.44 5.63 16.52
CA ASN A 240 10.37 6.66 16.97
C ASN A 240 11.69 6.80 16.18
N VAL A 241 11.76 6.26 14.95
CA VAL A 241 12.96 6.36 14.12
C VAL A 241 12.92 7.62 13.25
N TYR A 242 11.84 7.88 12.54
CA TYR A 242 11.71 8.99 11.58
C TYR A 242 11.98 10.36 12.19
N GLN A 243 11.62 10.58 13.46
CA GLN A 243 11.83 11.86 14.16
C GLN A 243 13.31 12.28 14.28
N ASN A 244 14.26 11.38 13.98
CA ASN A 244 15.69 11.65 14.02
C ASN A 244 16.24 12.16 12.68
N TYR A 245 15.41 12.22 11.62
CA TYR A 245 15.81 12.59 10.27
C TYR A 245 15.18 13.90 9.81
N ASP A 246 15.92 14.64 8.99
CA ASP A 246 15.45 15.88 8.39
C ASP A 246 14.53 15.61 7.20
N LEU A 247 14.85 14.59 6.39
CA LEU A 247 14.23 14.35 5.10
C LEU A 247 13.90 12.87 4.89
N TYR A 248 12.69 12.60 4.42
CA TYR A 248 12.26 11.30 3.92
C TYR A 248 12.13 11.34 2.40
N ILE A 249 12.62 10.30 1.70
CA ILE A 249 12.56 10.20 0.24
C ILE A 249 11.88 8.89 -0.17
N SER A 250 10.87 8.98 -1.07
CA SER A 250 10.22 7.86 -1.73
C SER A 250 10.21 8.04 -3.24
N MET A 251 11.00 7.23 -3.96
CA MET A 251 11.01 7.22 -5.43
C MET A 251 10.18 6.06 -6.00
N SER A 252 9.18 5.59 -5.24
CA SER A 252 8.27 4.53 -5.65
C SER A 252 7.55 4.90 -6.95
N MET A 253 7.50 3.97 -7.91
CA MET A 253 6.79 4.14 -9.19
C MET A 253 5.27 4.04 -9.04
N PHE A 254 4.82 3.47 -7.95
CA PHE A 254 3.41 3.34 -7.59
C PHE A 254 3.25 3.26 -6.07
N GLU A 255 2.31 4.01 -5.52
CA GLU A 255 2.02 4.01 -4.09
C GLU A 255 0.53 4.25 -3.83
N THR A 256 -0.19 3.21 -3.42
CA THR A 256 -1.64 3.32 -3.22
C THR A 256 -2.00 4.28 -2.08
N PHE A 257 -1.32 4.16 -0.94
CA PHE A 257 -1.53 5.05 0.20
C PHE A 257 -0.22 5.66 0.70
N GLY A 258 0.77 4.85 1.06
CA GLY A 258 2.05 5.32 1.54
C GLY A 258 2.12 5.47 3.07
N LEU A 259 1.98 4.36 3.78
CA LEU A 259 2.09 4.35 5.26
C LEU A 259 3.39 4.98 5.74
N THR A 260 4.52 4.65 5.11
CA THR A 260 5.83 5.20 5.47
C THR A 260 5.94 6.71 5.22
N LEU A 261 5.22 7.24 4.22
CA LEU A 261 5.08 8.68 3.99
C LEU A 261 4.29 9.35 5.10
N LEU A 262 3.17 8.73 5.51
CA LEU A 262 2.37 9.22 6.64
C LEU A 262 3.18 9.22 7.94
N GLU A 263 3.89 8.13 8.25
CA GLU A 263 4.75 8.00 9.44
C GLU A 263 5.87 9.05 9.45
N ALA A 264 6.52 9.26 8.30
CA ALA A 264 7.55 10.29 8.14
C ALA A 264 6.97 11.72 8.31
N ALA A 265 5.79 11.99 7.73
CA ALA A 265 5.08 13.26 7.92
C ALA A 265 4.67 13.48 9.38
N ALA A 266 4.14 12.45 10.06
CA ALA A 266 3.77 12.49 11.46
C ALA A 266 4.96 12.65 12.41
N SER A 267 6.17 12.39 11.90
CA SER A 267 7.43 12.66 12.58
C SER A 267 8.09 13.97 12.14
N GLY A 268 7.40 14.76 11.30
CA GLY A 268 7.84 16.07 10.83
C GLY A 268 9.04 16.04 9.88
N CYS A 269 9.29 14.95 9.16
CA CYS A 269 10.26 14.96 8.07
C CYS A 269 9.76 15.87 6.94
N ALA A 270 10.67 16.60 6.28
CA ALA A 270 10.40 17.09 4.93
C ALA A 270 10.31 15.91 3.98
N LEU A 271 9.52 16.00 2.91
CA LEU A 271 9.26 14.87 2.03
C LEU A 271 9.70 15.14 0.59
N ILE A 272 10.29 14.14 -0.07
CA ILE A 272 10.50 14.14 -1.53
C ILE A 272 9.92 12.85 -2.09
N GLY A 273 9.19 12.95 -3.22
CA GLY A 273 8.68 11.79 -3.93
C GLY A 273 8.30 12.07 -5.37
N LEU A 274 8.05 11.01 -6.13
CA LEU A 274 7.50 11.11 -7.49
C LEU A 274 6.00 11.38 -7.44
N ASP A 275 5.48 12.15 -8.39
CA ASP A 275 4.03 12.35 -8.58
C ASP A 275 3.43 11.13 -9.27
N VAL A 276 3.16 10.12 -8.47
CA VAL A 276 2.58 8.85 -8.90
C VAL A 276 1.23 8.63 -8.23
N PRO A 277 0.31 7.88 -8.85
CA PRO A 277 -0.92 7.46 -8.19
C PRO A 277 -0.62 6.58 -6.97
N TYR A 278 -1.22 6.81 -5.79
CA TYR A 278 -2.12 7.90 -5.37
C TYR A 278 -1.56 8.57 -4.09
N GLY A 279 -0.75 7.79 -3.33
CA GLY A 279 -0.30 8.11 -1.98
C GLY A 279 0.70 9.26 -1.93
N ASN A 280 1.67 9.31 -2.85
CA ASN A 280 2.69 10.35 -2.82
C ASN A 280 2.05 11.74 -2.87
N ALA A 281 1.18 12.01 -3.82
CA ALA A 281 0.45 13.28 -3.92
C ALA A 281 -0.55 13.53 -2.77
N THR A 282 -0.89 12.50 -1.97
CA THR A 282 -1.68 12.66 -0.76
C THR A 282 -0.86 13.29 0.36
N PHE A 283 0.38 12.83 0.57
CA PHE A 283 1.23 13.24 1.69
C PHE A 283 2.28 14.28 1.33
N ILE A 284 2.64 14.43 0.05
CA ILE A 284 3.62 15.42 -0.41
C ILE A 284 2.88 16.52 -1.16
N LYS A 285 2.99 17.75 -0.68
CA LYS A 285 2.47 18.95 -1.35
C LYS A 285 3.63 19.83 -1.77
N GLU A 286 3.78 20.05 -3.09
CA GLU A 286 4.88 20.81 -3.66
C GLU A 286 5.01 22.19 -3.00
N GLY A 287 6.20 22.50 -2.48
CA GLY A 287 6.52 23.77 -1.83
C GLY A 287 5.83 24.03 -0.48
N TYR A 288 4.99 23.08 -0.01
CA TYR A 288 4.32 23.16 1.29
C TYR A 288 5.06 22.37 2.36
N ASN A 289 5.17 21.03 2.21
CA ASN A 289 5.89 20.15 3.13
C ASN A 289 6.97 19.32 2.45
N GLY A 290 7.23 19.56 1.16
CA GLY A 290 8.22 18.81 0.41
C GLY A 290 8.27 19.17 -1.06
N CYS A 291 8.81 18.25 -1.85
CA CYS A 291 8.88 18.34 -3.30
C CYS A 291 8.24 17.10 -3.93
N LEU A 292 7.23 17.32 -4.76
CA LEU A 292 6.58 16.31 -5.59
C LEU A 292 7.13 16.46 -7.01
N ILE A 293 7.81 15.41 -7.51
CA ILE A 293 8.54 15.43 -8.78
C ILE A 293 7.69 14.77 -9.84
N ASP A 294 7.47 15.47 -10.96
CA ASP A 294 6.72 14.95 -12.09
C ASP A 294 7.26 13.59 -12.57
N HIS A 295 6.35 12.65 -12.80
CA HIS A 295 6.64 11.26 -13.19
C HIS A 295 6.67 11.06 -14.73
N SER A 296 6.51 12.09 -15.53
CA SER A 296 6.52 12.01 -17.01
C SER A 296 7.86 11.55 -17.62
N TYR A 297 8.83 11.19 -16.78
CA TYR A 297 10.11 10.67 -17.23
C TYR A 297 9.97 9.29 -17.86
N ASN A 298 10.34 9.20 -19.15
CA ASN A 298 10.49 7.91 -19.79
C ASN A 298 11.68 7.14 -19.17
N GLN A 299 11.72 5.83 -19.34
CA GLN A 299 12.78 4.99 -18.78
C GLN A 299 14.09 5.00 -19.59
N SER A 300 14.30 5.99 -20.47
CA SER A 300 15.59 6.14 -21.16
C SER A 300 16.70 6.44 -20.17
N LYS A 301 17.92 6.01 -20.50
CA LYS A 301 19.08 6.22 -19.62
C LYS A 301 19.33 7.71 -19.34
N ASP A 302 19.16 8.56 -20.33
CA ASP A 302 19.38 10.01 -20.19
C ASP A 302 18.33 10.65 -19.29
N SER A 303 17.05 10.27 -19.44
CA SER A 303 15.95 10.72 -18.60
C SER A 303 16.16 10.30 -17.12
N VAL A 304 16.64 9.10 -16.86
CA VAL A 304 16.95 8.64 -15.49
C VAL A 304 18.08 9.47 -14.87
N ILE A 305 19.14 9.80 -15.62
CA ILE A 305 20.23 10.65 -15.14
C ILE A 305 19.75 12.08 -14.84
N GLU A 306 18.85 12.63 -15.65
CA GLU A 306 18.25 13.94 -15.42
C GLU A 306 17.41 13.93 -14.14
N LEU A 307 16.63 12.87 -13.92
CA LEU A 307 15.84 12.69 -12.71
C LEU A 307 16.72 12.57 -11.46
N GLU A 308 17.82 11.80 -11.53
CA GLU A 308 18.80 11.69 -10.43
C GLU A 308 19.34 13.07 -10.02
N LYS A 309 19.72 13.90 -11.00
CA LYS A 309 20.19 15.27 -10.77
C LYS A 309 19.11 16.17 -10.18
N LEU A 310 17.91 16.11 -10.71
CA LEU A 310 16.78 16.89 -10.19
C LEU A 310 16.47 16.53 -8.73
N VAL A 311 16.46 15.26 -8.38
CA VAL A 311 16.27 14.81 -6.99
C VAL A 311 17.40 15.33 -6.11
N ALA A 312 18.65 15.25 -6.56
CA ALA A 312 19.81 15.80 -5.83
C ALA A 312 19.69 17.30 -5.59
N GLU A 313 19.28 18.07 -6.59
CA GLU A 313 19.02 19.51 -6.45
C GLU A 313 17.93 19.80 -5.40
N ARG A 314 16.85 19.01 -5.37
CA ARG A 314 15.77 19.15 -4.38
C ARG A 314 16.26 18.83 -2.97
N ILE A 315 17.08 17.78 -2.81
CA ILE A 315 17.74 17.45 -1.54
C ILE A 315 18.57 18.63 -1.03
N LEU A 316 19.47 19.16 -1.88
CA LEU A 316 20.32 20.29 -1.54
C LEU A 316 19.51 21.54 -1.18
N LYS A 317 18.49 21.87 -1.97
CA LYS A 317 17.60 23.02 -1.72
C LYS A 317 16.93 22.96 -0.35
N ILE A 318 16.46 21.79 0.06
CA ILE A 318 15.79 21.61 1.35
C ILE A 318 16.81 21.66 2.50
N LEU A 319 17.87 20.86 2.41
CA LEU A 319 18.82 20.67 3.52
C LEU A 319 19.74 21.88 3.73
N SER A 320 20.04 22.69 2.69
CA SER A 320 20.85 23.89 2.82
C SER A 320 20.10 25.10 3.37
N ASN A 321 18.75 25.06 3.41
CA ASN A 321 17.93 26.18 3.87
C ASN A 321 17.10 25.78 5.11
N LYS A 322 17.56 26.22 6.26
CA LYS A 322 16.94 25.89 7.55
C LYS A 322 15.49 26.40 7.67
N ASP A 323 15.16 27.52 7.06
CA ASP A 323 13.80 28.09 7.11
C ASP A 323 12.84 27.23 6.27
N ILE A 324 13.28 26.76 5.08
CA ILE A 324 12.52 25.83 4.26
C ILE A 324 12.32 24.52 5.01
N LEU A 325 13.37 23.96 5.58
CA LEU A 325 13.30 22.70 6.32
C LEU A 325 12.34 22.79 7.51
N ASN A 326 12.43 23.86 8.31
CA ASN A 326 11.52 24.09 9.43
C ASN A 326 10.07 24.27 8.97
N LYS A 327 9.85 25.05 7.90
CA LYS A 327 8.52 25.21 7.29
C LYS A 327 7.94 23.85 6.86
N PHE A 328 8.71 23.07 6.12
CA PHE A 328 8.26 21.76 5.63
C PHE A 328 7.99 20.79 6.76
N SER A 329 8.82 20.80 7.80
CA SER A 329 8.62 20.01 8.99
C SER A 329 7.29 20.31 9.70
N ASN A 330 7.01 21.59 9.96
CA ASN A 330 5.77 22.00 10.61
C ASN A 330 4.54 21.64 9.77
N ASN A 331 4.63 21.86 8.47
CA ASN A 331 3.53 21.55 7.54
C ASN A 331 3.32 20.02 7.39
N SER A 332 4.37 19.20 7.54
CA SER A 332 4.23 17.75 7.60
C SER A 332 3.43 17.31 8.82
N TYR A 333 3.70 17.86 9.99
CA TYR A 333 2.89 17.63 11.19
C TYR A 333 1.43 18.05 11.00
N GLU A 334 1.20 19.25 10.42
CA GLU A 334 -0.15 19.74 10.16
C GLU A 334 -0.92 18.81 9.22
N LEU A 335 -0.29 18.35 8.14
CA LEU A 335 -0.90 17.39 7.22
C LEU A 335 -1.21 16.07 7.91
N ALA A 336 -0.24 15.50 8.62
CA ALA A 336 -0.37 14.20 9.28
C ALA A 336 -1.44 14.22 10.40
N ASN A 337 -1.70 15.37 11.01
CA ASN A 337 -2.76 15.55 12.01
C ASN A 337 -4.16 15.19 11.49
N ASN A 338 -4.37 15.21 10.16
CA ASN A 338 -5.64 14.77 9.56
C ASN A 338 -5.80 13.25 9.51
N PHE A 339 -4.72 12.50 9.78
CA PHE A 339 -4.66 11.04 9.74
C PHE A 339 -4.45 10.41 11.12
N LEU A 340 -4.81 11.13 12.19
CA LEU A 340 -4.81 10.55 13.54
C LEU A 340 -5.89 9.47 13.65
N LEU A 341 -5.59 8.40 14.37
CA LEU A 341 -6.43 7.20 14.48
C LEU A 341 -7.87 7.54 14.80
N TYR A 342 -8.12 8.36 15.82
CA TYR A 342 -9.49 8.73 16.20
C TYR A 342 -10.27 9.43 15.08
N LYS A 343 -9.60 10.20 14.19
CA LYS A 343 -10.25 10.85 13.05
C LYS A 343 -10.62 9.84 11.95
N ILE A 344 -9.84 8.80 11.80
CA ILE A 344 -10.14 7.71 10.85
C ILE A 344 -11.26 6.82 11.42
N GLU A 345 -11.27 6.56 12.72
CA GLU A 345 -12.37 5.86 13.39
C GLU A 345 -13.72 6.59 13.21
N GLU A 346 -13.74 7.94 13.35
CA GLU A 346 -14.95 8.72 13.11
C GLU A 346 -15.47 8.53 11.66
N LYS A 347 -14.61 8.52 10.65
CA LYS A 347 -15.01 8.24 9.27
C LYS A 347 -15.63 6.85 9.10
N TRP A 348 -15.11 5.84 9.81
CA TRP A 348 -15.70 4.50 9.82
C TRP A 348 -17.06 4.48 10.52
N LYS A 349 -17.19 5.17 11.66
CA LYS A 349 -18.48 5.30 12.37
C LYS A 349 -19.57 5.91 11.48
N GLU A 350 -19.26 6.96 10.71
CA GLU A 350 -20.20 7.61 9.79
C GLU A 350 -20.79 6.69 8.72
N ILE A 351 -20.17 5.56 8.41
CA ILE A 351 -20.65 4.63 7.38
C ILE A 351 -21.21 3.34 7.96
N LEU A 352 -20.83 2.97 9.19
CA LEU A 352 -21.25 1.75 9.84
C LEU A 352 -22.52 1.97 10.69
N TYR A 353 -22.73 3.18 11.18
CA TYR A 353 -23.86 3.58 12.03
C TYR A 353 -24.68 4.70 11.40
#